data_b348f774d05ba03ebc41fb4aa490fe0a
#
_entry.id   b348f774d05ba03ebc41fb4aa490fe0a
#
_cell.length_a   1.000
_cell.length_b   1.000
_cell.length_c   1.000
_cell.angle_alpha   90.00
_cell.angle_beta   90.00
_cell.angle_gamma   90.00
#
_symmetry.space_group_name_H-M   'P 1'
#
loop_
_entity.id
_entity.type
_entity.pdbx_description
1 polymer ?
#
loop_
_entity_poly.entity_id
_entity_poly.type
_entity_poly.pdbx_seq_one_letter_code
_entity_poly.pdbx_strand_id
1 'polypeptide(L)'
;TEACRRADNGAAFIDRVRAEANIDLEVIAADEEAELALIGCSSLYDAPQGDKAYALLFDIGGGSTQITWLKLHHVAGAPDRADTEIIDCSSVPCCVVTLSERFGCGEDEEGRASPELYGQICAHVRDLLAAFDARHNISRLVAEGAVQMVGTSGTVTTLTGVFLKLPRYNRDRVDGRQLKFTELGSARDHLLGLDRRD
;
A
#
# COMPACT_ATOMS: atom_id res chain seq x y z
N THR A 1 1.31 -4.45 -14.46
CA THR A 1 1.89 -3.49 -13.50
C THR A 1 2.08 -2.12 -14.16
N GLU A 2 2.20 -1.07 -13.36
CA GLU A 2 2.43 0.32 -13.81
C GLU A 2 3.66 0.43 -14.75
N ALA A 3 4.71 -0.32 -14.47
CA ALA A 3 5.90 -0.36 -15.33
C ALA A 3 5.58 -0.81 -16.75
N CYS A 4 4.78 -1.85 -16.94
CA CYS A 4 4.39 -2.31 -18.28
C CYS A 4 3.44 -1.35 -19.00
N ARG A 5 2.63 -0.59 -18.24
CA ARG A 5 1.72 0.43 -18.80
C ARG A 5 2.47 1.68 -19.27
N ARG A 6 3.56 2.07 -18.61
CA ARG A 6 4.25 3.35 -18.84
C ARG A 6 5.53 3.25 -19.63
N ALA A 7 6.18 2.09 -19.66
CA ALA A 7 7.47 1.94 -20.35
C ALA A 7 7.29 1.97 -21.86
N ASP A 8 8.08 2.78 -22.57
CA ASP A 8 8.08 2.87 -24.03
C ASP A 8 8.35 1.51 -24.70
N ASN A 9 9.10 0.64 -24.03
CA ASN A 9 9.43 -0.71 -24.49
C ASN A 9 8.53 -1.81 -23.89
N GLY A 10 7.41 -1.46 -23.25
CA GLY A 10 6.51 -2.42 -22.60
C GLY A 10 6.01 -3.51 -23.54
N ALA A 11 5.59 -3.15 -24.75
CA ALA A 11 5.16 -4.12 -25.78
C ALA A 11 6.29 -5.08 -26.19
N ALA A 12 7.49 -4.58 -26.44
CA ALA A 12 8.64 -5.41 -26.78
C ALA A 12 9.03 -6.38 -25.65
N PHE A 13 8.89 -5.97 -24.40
CA PHE A 13 9.09 -6.84 -23.24
C PHE A 13 8.07 -7.98 -23.22
N ILE A 14 6.79 -7.69 -23.44
CA ILE A 14 5.71 -8.69 -23.47
C ILE A 14 5.94 -9.72 -24.59
N ASP A 15 6.32 -9.24 -25.78
CA ASP A 15 6.63 -10.12 -26.92
C ASP A 15 7.82 -11.04 -26.62
N ARG A 16 8.85 -10.53 -25.95
CA ARG A 16 9.98 -11.35 -25.49
C ARG A 16 9.57 -12.41 -24.48
N VAL A 17 8.75 -12.07 -23.49
CA VAL A 17 8.24 -13.02 -22.50
C VAL A 17 7.46 -14.15 -23.20
N ARG A 18 6.60 -13.79 -24.17
CA ARG A 18 5.88 -14.78 -24.98
C ARG A 18 6.84 -15.70 -25.74
N ALA A 19 7.85 -15.13 -26.40
CA ALA A 19 8.79 -15.88 -27.22
C ALA A 19 9.74 -16.77 -26.40
N GLU A 20 10.24 -16.25 -25.25
CA GLU A 20 11.27 -16.93 -24.47
C GLU A 20 10.72 -17.87 -23.40
N ALA A 21 9.57 -17.52 -22.79
CA ALA A 21 8.97 -18.26 -21.68
C ALA A 21 7.66 -18.98 -22.04
N ASN A 22 7.11 -18.73 -23.23
CA ASN A 22 5.78 -19.22 -23.67
C ASN A 22 4.66 -18.84 -22.68
N ILE A 23 4.73 -17.61 -22.15
CA ILE A 23 3.74 -17.05 -21.25
C ILE A 23 3.09 -15.86 -21.93
N ASP A 24 1.76 -15.86 -22.01
CA ASP A 24 0.99 -14.70 -22.44
C ASP A 24 0.77 -13.75 -21.26
N LEU A 25 1.39 -12.58 -21.33
CA LEU A 25 1.18 -11.52 -20.35
C LEU A 25 0.12 -10.55 -20.87
N GLU A 26 -0.84 -10.24 -20.03
CA GLU A 26 -1.85 -9.22 -20.26
C GLU A 26 -1.56 -7.97 -19.43
N VAL A 27 -1.70 -6.80 -20.06
CA VAL A 27 -1.59 -5.52 -19.37
C VAL A 27 -2.97 -5.06 -18.97
N ILE A 28 -3.33 -5.31 -17.73
CA ILE A 28 -4.62 -4.93 -17.17
C ILE A 28 -4.68 -3.44 -16.83
N ALA A 29 -5.89 -2.89 -16.74
CA ALA A 29 -6.13 -1.52 -16.31
C ALA A 29 -5.94 -1.37 -14.78
N ALA A 30 -5.84 -0.12 -14.30
CA ALA A 30 -5.59 0.13 -12.88
C ALA A 30 -6.79 -0.24 -11.99
N ASP A 31 -8.00 -0.10 -12.49
CA ASP A 31 -9.24 -0.54 -11.84
C ASP A 31 -9.31 -2.06 -11.69
N GLU A 32 -8.96 -2.81 -12.73
CA GLU A 32 -8.88 -4.27 -12.68
C GLU A 32 -7.78 -4.74 -11.70
N GLU A 33 -6.63 -4.06 -11.67
CA GLU A 33 -5.58 -4.32 -10.68
C GLU A 33 -6.09 -4.11 -9.24
N ALA A 34 -6.89 -3.05 -9.01
CA ALA A 34 -7.52 -2.79 -7.72
C ALA A 34 -8.54 -3.86 -7.32
N GLU A 35 -9.36 -4.34 -8.26
CA GLU A 35 -10.31 -5.43 -8.02
C GLU A 35 -9.59 -6.74 -7.66
N LEU A 36 -8.52 -7.08 -8.37
CA LEU A 36 -7.72 -8.28 -8.05
C LEU A 36 -7.03 -8.17 -6.68
N ALA A 37 -6.53 -6.99 -6.32
CA ALA A 37 -5.96 -6.73 -5.00
C ALA A 37 -7.03 -6.89 -3.90
N LEU A 38 -8.24 -6.38 -4.14
CA LEU A 38 -9.37 -6.53 -3.22
C LEU A 38 -9.75 -7.99 -3.01
N ILE A 39 -9.86 -8.78 -4.08
CA ILE A 39 -10.13 -10.22 -4.00
C ILE A 39 -9.05 -10.92 -3.17
N GLY A 40 -7.78 -10.59 -3.42
CA GLY A 40 -6.64 -11.16 -2.67
C GLY A 40 -6.64 -10.82 -1.18
N CYS A 41 -7.24 -9.69 -0.80
CA CYS A 41 -7.33 -9.22 0.58
C CYS A 41 -8.68 -9.52 1.24
N SER A 42 -9.61 -10.20 0.57
CA SER A 42 -11.00 -10.38 1.02
C SER A 42 -11.14 -11.04 2.40
N SER A 43 -10.17 -11.88 2.79
CA SER A 43 -10.16 -12.54 4.10
C SER A 43 -9.65 -11.66 5.25
N LEU A 44 -9.17 -10.45 4.96
CA LEU A 44 -8.58 -9.54 5.95
C LEU A 44 -9.58 -8.53 6.50
N TYR A 45 -10.79 -8.46 5.92
CA TYR A 45 -11.81 -7.53 6.38
C TYR A 45 -12.72 -8.20 7.41
N ASP A 46 -12.75 -7.60 8.60
CA ASP A 46 -13.72 -7.98 9.64
C ASP A 46 -15.12 -7.48 9.26
N ALA A 47 -16.14 -8.18 9.71
CA ALA A 47 -17.52 -7.73 9.58
C ALA A 47 -17.70 -6.32 10.17
N PRO A 48 -18.53 -5.46 9.56
CA PRO A 48 -18.79 -4.13 10.09
C PRO A 48 -19.32 -4.19 11.51
N GLN A 49 -18.77 -3.37 12.41
CA GLN A 49 -19.17 -3.30 13.81
C GLN A 49 -19.56 -1.87 14.16
N GLY A 50 -20.83 -1.63 14.44
CA GLY A 50 -21.34 -0.28 14.71
C GLY A 50 -21.07 0.65 13.52
N ASP A 51 -20.38 1.76 13.78
CA ASP A 51 -20.06 2.75 12.74
C ASP A 51 -18.88 2.37 11.84
N LYS A 52 -18.20 1.24 12.11
CA LYS A 52 -17.07 0.73 11.29
C LYS A 52 -17.57 0.03 10.04
N ALA A 53 -18.10 0.82 9.12
CA ALA A 53 -18.70 0.34 7.88
C ALA A 53 -17.84 0.59 6.63
N TYR A 54 -16.60 1.04 6.81
CA TYR A 54 -15.70 1.38 5.72
C TYR A 54 -14.34 0.70 5.85
N ALA A 55 -13.68 0.49 4.71
CA ALA A 55 -12.29 0.10 4.68
C ALA A 55 -11.50 0.93 3.66
N LEU A 56 -10.22 1.11 3.93
CA LEU A 56 -9.25 1.67 3.00
C LEU A 56 -8.20 0.60 2.71
N LEU A 57 -8.20 0.09 1.48
CA LEU A 57 -7.13 -0.76 0.96
C LEU A 57 -6.08 0.13 0.29
N PHE A 58 -4.82 -0.07 0.62
CA PHE A 58 -3.71 0.59 -0.06
C PHE A 58 -2.63 -0.42 -0.42
N ASP A 59 -2.21 -0.37 -1.68
CA ASP A 59 -1.15 -1.18 -2.25
C ASP A 59 0.03 -0.26 -2.61
N ILE A 60 1.13 -0.37 -1.88
CA ILE A 60 2.33 0.43 -2.10
C ILE A 60 3.33 -0.38 -2.91
N GLY A 61 3.19 -0.29 -4.23
CA GLY A 61 4.05 -1.00 -5.19
C GLY A 61 5.38 -0.32 -5.48
N GLY A 62 6.04 -0.77 -6.53
CA GLY A 62 7.30 -0.18 -7.01
C GLY A 62 7.12 1.08 -7.87
N GLY A 63 6.03 1.18 -8.64
CA GLY A 63 5.77 2.27 -9.59
C GLY A 63 4.65 3.23 -9.21
N SER A 64 3.69 2.78 -8.40
CA SER A 64 2.53 3.55 -7.96
C SER A 64 2.01 3.04 -6.63
N THR A 65 1.15 3.82 -5.99
CA THR A 65 0.32 3.41 -4.87
C THR A 65 -1.12 3.41 -5.31
N GLN A 66 -1.79 2.25 -5.18
CA GLN A 66 -3.22 2.13 -5.39
C GLN A 66 -3.95 2.36 -4.08
N ILE A 67 -5.05 3.10 -4.15
CA ILE A 67 -5.91 3.36 -3.00
C ILE A 67 -7.33 3.00 -3.40
N THR A 68 -7.97 2.13 -2.62
CA THR A 68 -9.34 1.70 -2.86
C THR A 68 -10.17 2.00 -1.62
N TRP A 69 -11.21 2.80 -1.79
CA TRP A 69 -12.18 3.12 -0.75
C TRP A 69 -13.37 2.19 -0.84
N LEU A 70 -13.66 1.51 0.26
CA LEU A 70 -14.60 0.39 0.32
C LEU A 70 -15.69 0.65 1.32
N LYS A 71 -16.89 0.18 1.00
CA LYS A 71 -17.96 -0.06 1.96
C LYS A 71 -17.98 -1.53 2.35
N LEU A 72 -18.17 -1.76 3.64
CA LEU A 72 -18.26 -3.11 4.20
C LEU A 72 -19.72 -3.45 4.46
N HIS A 73 -20.10 -4.68 4.12
CA HIS A 73 -21.43 -5.23 4.32
C HIS A 73 -21.35 -6.54 5.11
N HIS A 74 -22.40 -6.86 5.85
CA HIS A 74 -22.51 -8.15 6.52
C HIS A 74 -22.75 -9.28 5.52
N VAL A 75 -22.06 -10.39 5.70
CA VAL A 75 -22.30 -11.62 4.93
C VAL A 75 -23.32 -12.48 5.64
N ALA A 76 -24.41 -12.83 4.97
CA ALA A 76 -25.42 -13.72 5.51
C ALA A 76 -24.81 -15.10 5.84
N GLY A 77 -24.98 -15.56 7.08
CA GLY A 77 -24.42 -16.84 7.53
C GLY A 77 -22.92 -16.83 7.88
N ALA A 78 -22.23 -15.69 7.80
CA ALA A 78 -20.82 -15.54 8.16
C ALA A 78 -20.62 -14.24 8.98
N PRO A 79 -20.98 -14.25 10.27
CA PRO A 79 -21.04 -13.02 11.10
C PRO A 79 -19.69 -12.33 11.29
N ASP A 80 -18.57 -13.04 11.12
CA ASP A 80 -17.22 -12.50 11.30
C ASP A 80 -16.59 -12.02 9.97
N ARG A 81 -17.30 -12.11 8.85
CA ARG A 81 -16.79 -11.73 7.53
C ARG A 81 -17.51 -10.52 6.97
N ALA A 82 -16.76 -9.69 6.26
CA ALA A 82 -17.32 -8.63 5.44
C ALA A 82 -17.41 -9.05 3.97
N ASP A 83 -18.47 -8.61 3.30
CA ASP A 83 -18.49 -8.39 1.86
C ASP A 83 -18.08 -6.95 1.57
N THR A 84 -17.49 -6.68 0.41
CA THR A 84 -16.87 -5.41 0.08
C THR A 84 -17.42 -4.84 -1.21
N GLU A 85 -17.78 -3.55 -1.17
CA GLU A 85 -18.21 -2.78 -2.33
C GLU A 85 -17.19 -1.65 -2.58
N ILE A 86 -16.66 -1.56 -3.80
CA ILE A 86 -15.77 -0.46 -4.19
C ILE A 86 -16.61 0.80 -4.36
N ILE A 87 -16.33 1.82 -3.56
CA ILE A 87 -16.93 3.16 -3.69
C ILE A 87 -16.13 3.98 -4.69
N ASP A 88 -14.80 3.97 -4.55
CA ASP A 88 -13.88 4.74 -5.40
C ASP A 88 -12.48 4.13 -5.36
N CYS A 89 -11.71 4.33 -6.42
CA CYS A 89 -10.31 3.93 -6.47
C CYS A 89 -9.46 5.03 -7.10
N SER A 90 -8.19 5.10 -6.72
CA SER A 90 -7.24 6.04 -7.28
C SER A 90 -5.85 5.42 -7.33
N SER A 91 -5.13 5.71 -8.41
CA SER A 91 -3.71 5.41 -8.53
C SER A 91 -2.91 6.70 -8.38
N VAL A 92 -2.05 6.77 -7.38
CA VAL A 92 -1.18 7.93 -7.16
C VAL A 92 0.26 7.59 -7.54
N PRO A 93 0.97 8.49 -8.23
CA PRO A 93 2.34 8.26 -8.70
C PRO A 93 3.36 8.47 -7.56
N CYS A 94 3.11 7.84 -6.41
CA CYS A 94 4.04 7.82 -5.29
C CYS A 94 4.28 6.39 -4.82
N CYS A 95 5.54 6.03 -4.79
CA CYS A 95 6.01 4.73 -4.34
C CYS A 95 7.50 4.83 -4.01
N VAL A 96 8.09 3.73 -3.57
CA VAL A 96 9.51 3.70 -3.19
C VAL A 96 10.42 4.24 -4.30
N VAL A 97 10.22 3.80 -5.54
CA VAL A 97 11.07 4.21 -6.67
C VAL A 97 10.83 5.68 -7.03
N THR A 98 9.59 6.08 -7.28
CA THR A 98 9.29 7.45 -7.72
C THR A 98 9.63 8.50 -6.66
N LEU A 99 9.49 8.18 -5.38
CA LEU A 99 9.89 9.09 -4.31
C LEU A 99 11.42 9.18 -4.20
N SER A 100 12.16 8.08 -4.31
CA SER A 100 13.62 8.12 -4.30
C SER A 100 14.21 8.83 -5.52
N GLU A 101 13.61 8.66 -6.70
CA GLU A 101 14.01 9.39 -7.90
C GLU A 101 13.77 10.90 -7.79
N ARG A 102 12.63 11.28 -7.18
CA ARG A 102 12.24 12.69 -7.06
C ARG A 102 13.02 13.43 -5.98
N PHE A 103 13.22 12.81 -4.83
CA PHE A 103 13.79 13.46 -3.64
C PHE A 103 15.24 13.04 -3.36
N GLY A 104 15.72 12.02 -4.06
CA GLY A 104 17.01 11.42 -3.78
C GLY A 104 16.98 10.55 -2.52
N CYS A 105 18.12 9.97 -2.19
CA CYS A 105 18.27 9.15 -0.98
C CYS A 105 18.58 9.97 0.28
N GLY A 106 18.69 11.28 0.18
CA GLY A 106 18.80 12.31 1.22
C GLY A 106 19.43 11.86 2.54
N GLU A 107 20.64 11.32 2.47
CA GLU A 107 21.36 10.83 3.62
C GLU A 107 22.19 11.96 4.26
N ASP A 108 22.32 11.93 5.56
CA ASP A 108 23.29 12.75 6.28
C ASP A 108 24.73 12.19 6.10
N GLU A 109 25.72 12.82 6.74
CA GLU A 109 27.13 12.39 6.64
C GLU A 109 27.36 10.97 7.17
N GLU A 110 26.46 10.48 8.04
CA GLU A 110 26.46 9.13 8.59
C GLU A 110 25.65 8.12 7.77
N GLY A 111 25.00 8.58 6.69
CA GLY A 111 24.19 7.71 5.81
C GLY A 111 22.78 7.41 6.32
N ARG A 112 22.28 8.23 7.26
CA ARG A 112 20.90 8.13 7.79
C ARG A 112 19.95 9.01 7.02
N ALA A 113 18.68 8.65 7.03
CA ALA A 113 17.64 9.44 6.38
C ALA A 113 17.49 10.82 7.05
N SER A 114 17.59 11.91 6.25
CA SER A 114 17.37 13.27 6.75
C SER A 114 15.93 13.47 7.24
N PRO A 115 15.70 13.92 8.48
CA PRO A 115 14.36 14.21 8.98
C PRO A 115 13.64 15.29 8.16
N GLU A 116 14.36 16.28 7.65
CA GLU A 116 13.82 17.35 6.81
C GLU A 116 13.31 16.82 5.50
N LEU A 117 14.09 15.95 4.85
CA LEU A 117 13.70 15.30 3.60
C LEU A 117 12.49 14.37 3.83
N TYR A 118 12.49 13.60 4.90
CA TYR A 118 11.35 12.78 5.28
C TYR A 118 10.08 13.63 5.45
N GLY A 119 10.19 14.78 6.11
CA GLY A 119 9.10 15.75 6.24
C GLY A 119 8.57 16.26 4.90
N GLN A 120 9.47 16.58 3.95
CA GLN A 120 9.11 17.01 2.60
C GLN A 120 8.40 15.91 1.81
N ILE A 121 8.88 14.67 1.90
CA ILE A 121 8.24 13.50 1.27
C ILE A 121 6.83 13.29 1.85
N CYS A 122 6.68 13.34 3.17
CA CYS A 122 5.37 13.22 3.82
C CYS A 122 4.40 14.33 3.38
N ALA A 123 4.87 15.57 3.27
CA ALA A 123 4.05 16.68 2.78
C ALA A 123 3.59 16.43 1.33
N HIS A 124 4.52 16.05 0.45
CA HIS A 124 4.21 15.73 -0.94
C HIS A 124 3.17 14.60 -1.07
N VAL A 125 3.35 13.50 -0.33
CA VAL A 125 2.38 12.39 -0.35
C VAL A 125 1.01 12.84 0.17
N ARG A 126 0.99 13.66 1.21
CA ARG A 126 -0.27 14.22 1.74
C ARG A 126 -0.99 15.07 0.69
N ASP A 127 -0.26 15.89 -0.05
CA ASP A 127 -0.84 16.72 -1.13
C ASP A 127 -1.43 15.84 -2.24
N LEU A 128 -0.76 14.75 -2.62
CA LEU A 128 -1.28 13.80 -3.61
C LEU A 128 -2.57 13.10 -3.15
N LEU A 129 -2.72 12.86 -1.86
CA LEU A 129 -3.89 12.18 -1.28
C LEU A 129 -5.03 13.14 -0.96
N ALA A 130 -4.78 14.45 -0.89
CA ALA A 130 -5.72 15.44 -0.36
C ALA A 130 -7.07 15.46 -1.09
N ALA A 131 -7.08 15.35 -2.41
CA ALA A 131 -8.31 15.38 -3.20
C ALA A 131 -9.17 14.12 -2.97
N PHE A 132 -8.54 12.95 -2.82
CA PHE A 132 -9.23 11.70 -2.52
C PHE A 132 -9.76 11.69 -1.09
N ASP A 133 -8.95 12.13 -0.14
CA ASP A 133 -9.36 12.29 1.27
C ASP A 133 -10.56 13.24 1.41
N ALA A 134 -10.48 14.41 0.80
CA ALA A 134 -11.55 15.42 0.88
C ALA A 134 -12.89 14.95 0.27
N ARG A 135 -12.82 14.14 -0.81
CA ARG A 135 -14.02 13.60 -1.47
C ARG A 135 -14.81 12.66 -0.56
N HIS A 136 -14.11 11.87 0.24
CA HIS A 136 -14.69 10.81 1.06
C HIS A 136 -14.64 11.09 2.57
N ASN A 137 -14.03 12.21 3.00
CA ASN A 137 -13.79 12.54 4.41
C ASN A 137 -13.03 11.44 5.19
N ILE A 138 -12.07 10.77 4.53
CA ILE A 138 -11.41 9.58 5.06
C ILE A 138 -10.68 9.89 6.36
N SER A 139 -9.88 10.97 6.40
CA SER A 139 -9.11 11.36 7.59
C SER A 139 -10.02 11.55 8.81
N ARG A 140 -11.22 12.12 8.64
CA ARG A 140 -12.20 12.26 9.71
C ARG A 140 -12.72 10.90 10.17
N LEU A 141 -13.14 10.06 9.24
CA LEU A 141 -13.66 8.72 9.54
C LEU A 141 -12.61 7.83 10.20
N VAL A 142 -11.33 7.95 9.80
CA VAL A 142 -10.21 7.26 10.47
C VAL A 142 -10.04 7.76 11.90
N ALA A 143 -10.11 9.08 12.15
CA ALA A 143 -10.01 9.65 13.49
C ALA A 143 -11.18 9.21 14.40
N GLU A 144 -12.36 9.00 13.83
CA GLU A 144 -13.56 8.48 14.52
C GLU A 144 -13.48 6.95 14.74
N GLY A 145 -12.47 6.28 14.19
CA GLY A 145 -12.32 4.82 14.28
C GLY A 145 -13.29 4.03 13.40
N ALA A 146 -13.90 4.67 12.40
CA ALA A 146 -14.93 4.10 11.52
C ALA A 146 -14.36 3.33 10.32
N VAL A 147 -13.02 3.26 10.17
CA VAL A 147 -12.34 2.69 8.99
C VAL A 147 -11.43 1.55 9.39
N GLN A 148 -11.54 0.42 8.69
CA GLN A 148 -10.52 -0.63 8.69
C GLN A 148 -9.46 -0.27 7.64
N MET A 149 -8.18 -0.24 8.03
CA MET A 149 -7.09 0.01 7.09
C MET A 149 -6.37 -1.29 6.77
N VAL A 150 -6.30 -1.64 5.50
CA VAL A 150 -5.62 -2.83 5.01
C VAL A 150 -4.54 -2.40 4.04
N GLY A 151 -3.31 -2.78 4.33
CA GLY A 151 -2.18 -2.52 3.47
C GLY A 151 -1.64 -3.80 2.84
N THR A 152 -1.21 -3.73 1.60
CA THR A 152 -0.64 -4.86 0.87
C THR A 152 0.66 -4.49 0.14
N SER A 153 1.26 -5.49 -0.50
CA SER A 153 2.50 -5.35 -1.27
C SER A 153 3.78 -5.28 -0.43
N GLY A 154 4.92 -5.22 -1.12
CA GLY A 154 6.24 -5.38 -0.55
C GLY A 154 6.60 -4.35 0.52
N THR A 155 6.22 -3.10 0.35
CA THR A 155 6.51 -2.02 1.30
C THR A 155 5.83 -2.27 2.65
N VAL A 156 4.54 -2.62 2.63
CA VAL A 156 3.75 -2.87 3.84
C VAL A 156 4.24 -4.11 4.58
N THR A 157 4.48 -5.19 3.85
CA THR A 157 4.96 -6.45 4.43
C THR A 157 6.38 -6.33 4.98
N THR A 158 7.25 -5.53 4.36
CA THR A 158 8.58 -5.23 4.87
C THR A 158 8.50 -4.45 6.19
N LEU A 159 7.67 -3.40 6.26
CA LEU A 159 7.49 -2.62 7.48
C LEU A 159 6.97 -3.50 8.63
N THR A 160 6.06 -4.42 8.35
CA THR A 160 5.57 -5.41 9.31
C THR A 160 6.72 -6.34 9.77
N GLY A 161 7.54 -6.81 8.84
CA GLY A 161 8.71 -7.64 9.16
C GLY A 161 9.73 -6.92 10.06
N VAL A 162 9.98 -5.65 9.79
CA VAL A 162 10.84 -4.78 10.63
C VAL A 162 10.26 -4.63 12.03
N PHE A 163 8.98 -4.33 12.15
CA PHE A 163 8.30 -4.24 13.46
C PHE A 163 8.45 -5.54 14.26
N LEU A 164 8.26 -6.68 13.60
CA LEU A 164 8.37 -8.00 14.22
C LEU A 164 9.83 -8.44 14.44
N LYS A 165 10.81 -7.62 14.05
CA LYS A 165 12.26 -7.91 14.15
C LYS A 165 12.61 -9.27 13.51
N LEU A 166 12.03 -9.55 12.34
CA LEU A 166 12.27 -10.80 11.64
C LEU A 166 13.64 -10.77 10.97
N PRO A 167 14.51 -11.77 11.19
CA PRO A 167 15.82 -11.84 10.53
C PRO A 167 15.70 -12.18 9.04
N ARG A 168 14.56 -12.72 8.63
CA ARG A 168 14.17 -13.00 7.23
C ARG A 168 12.67 -12.89 7.11
N TYR A 169 12.20 -12.52 5.92
CA TYR A 169 10.78 -12.50 5.62
C TYR A 169 10.13 -13.86 5.91
N ASN A 170 9.01 -13.82 6.62
CA ASN A 170 8.21 -14.99 6.95
C ASN A 170 6.73 -14.64 6.74
N ARG A 171 6.17 -15.18 5.68
CA ARG A 171 4.79 -14.91 5.26
C ARG A 171 3.77 -15.23 6.34
N ASP A 172 3.89 -16.39 6.98
CA ASP A 172 2.92 -16.86 8.00
C ASP A 172 2.88 -15.94 9.24
N ARG A 173 3.93 -15.14 9.46
CA ARG A 173 4.01 -14.18 10.56
C ARG A 173 3.58 -12.78 10.17
N VAL A 174 3.64 -12.45 8.88
CA VAL A 174 3.38 -11.12 8.34
C VAL A 174 1.94 -11.00 7.83
N ASP A 175 1.47 -11.98 7.06
CA ASP A 175 0.12 -11.93 6.48
C ASP A 175 -0.96 -11.90 7.57
N GLY A 176 -1.94 -11.02 7.41
CA GLY A 176 -3.02 -10.81 8.38
C GLY A 176 -2.58 -10.17 9.71
N ARG A 177 -1.31 -9.72 9.83
CA ARG A 177 -0.85 -9.07 11.06
C ARG A 177 -1.50 -7.70 11.21
N GLN A 178 -2.18 -7.50 12.33
CA GLN A 178 -2.71 -6.20 12.72
C GLN A 178 -1.64 -5.41 13.48
N LEU A 179 -1.44 -4.16 13.07
CA LEU A 179 -0.53 -3.21 13.72
C LEU A 179 -1.28 -1.95 14.13
N LYS A 180 -0.99 -1.46 15.32
CA LYS A 180 -1.46 -0.14 15.78
C LYS A 180 -0.62 0.96 15.12
N PHE A 181 -1.19 2.15 14.95
CA PHE A 181 -0.43 3.31 14.44
C PHE A 181 0.81 3.64 15.27
N THR A 182 0.77 3.42 16.58
CA THR A 182 1.94 3.57 17.45
C THR A 182 3.04 2.57 17.15
N GLU A 183 2.68 1.33 16.78
CA GLU A 183 3.62 0.28 16.40
C GLU A 183 4.26 0.57 15.04
N LEU A 184 3.46 1.06 14.08
CA LEU A 184 3.98 1.55 12.79
C LEU A 184 4.93 2.74 12.99
N GLY A 185 4.57 3.67 13.89
CA GLY A 185 5.45 4.77 14.28
C GLY A 185 6.80 4.30 14.82
N SER A 186 6.79 3.29 15.69
CA SER A 186 8.02 2.71 16.23
C SER A 186 8.88 2.03 15.15
N ALA A 187 8.27 1.32 14.20
CA ALA A 187 9.00 0.71 13.08
C ALA A 187 9.62 1.77 12.17
N ARG A 188 8.87 2.84 11.87
CA ARG A 188 9.38 4.00 11.11
C ARG A 188 10.57 4.65 11.82
N ASP A 189 10.45 4.95 13.11
CA ASP A 189 11.49 5.62 13.87
C ASP A 189 12.75 4.77 13.97
N HIS A 190 12.59 3.45 14.06
CA HIS A 190 13.70 2.52 13.97
C HIS A 190 14.41 2.62 12.62
N LEU A 191 13.66 2.55 11.50
CA LEU A 191 14.22 2.65 10.15
C LEU A 191 14.94 3.99 9.90
N LEU A 192 14.37 5.11 10.37
CA LEU A 192 14.98 6.43 10.23
C LEU A 192 16.26 6.57 11.06
N GLY A 193 16.45 5.76 12.08
CA GLY A 193 17.67 5.74 12.91
C GLY A 193 18.78 4.83 12.40
N LEU A 194 18.50 3.99 11.38
CA LEU A 194 19.51 3.11 10.79
C LEU A 194 20.48 3.89 9.89
N ASP A 195 21.72 3.46 9.84
CA ASP A 195 22.69 3.93 8.85
C ASP A 195 22.80 2.91 7.68
N ARG A 196 23.60 3.27 6.66
CA ARG A 196 23.79 2.43 5.47
C ARG A 196 24.41 1.05 5.74
N ARG A 197 24.97 0.83 6.92
CA ARG A 197 25.69 -0.41 7.29
C ARG A 197 24.80 -1.36 8.08
N ASP A 198 23.69 -0.87 8.60
CA ASP A 198 22.67 -1.63 9.33
C ASP A 198 21.69 -2.33 8.39
#